data_37b38263849d10f342c7281539236708
#
_entry.id   37b38263849d10f342c7281539236708
#
_cell.length_a   1.000
_cell.length_b   1.000
_cell.length_c   1.000
_cell.angle_alpha   90.00
_cell.angle_beta   90.00
_cell.angle_gamma   90.00
#
_symmetry.space_group_name_H-M   'P 1'
#
loop_
_entity.id
_entity.type
_entity.pdbx_description
1 polymer ?
#
loop_
_entity_poly.entity_id
_entity_poly.type
_entity_poly.pdbx_seq_one_letter_code
_entity_poly.pdbx_strand_id
1 'polypeptide(L)'
;MAKKIIRLSRTKEQKQANRERNERANRTILSRTLILMILCGVIAFVPLIGTLYHLMITEHDYYNEKAIKNQTRSTNLTAARGVIYDANMNVLASSSTVETVFIDPNEIAEQMKKPENSNLLDQIARGLGEILDVEPSFVYEQAADKQYRYKVISRKISEELADEVRAFISENKITGVYLETDLKRYYPNSSLAAQALGFVSSDNNGSEGLEAYYNEELSGTAGKVVTSKGNYGSEMLYTYEKYYDASDGCSLVTTIDATVQAYVEKNLQNAIDKYDIKNGAFCIVMDVN
;
A
#
# COMPACT_ATOMS: atom_id res chain seq x y z
N MET A 1 -36.09 -83.34 51.93
CA MET A 1 -35.21 -82.15 51.96
C MET A 1 -34.10 -82.22 50.85
N ALA A 2 -33.49 -83.35 50.55
CA ALA A 2 -32.39 -83.50 49.63
C ALA A 2 -32.74 -83.05 48.14
N LYS A 3 -33.90 -83.36 47.59
CA LYS A 3 -34.36 -82.97 46.26
C LYS A 3 -34.49 -81.45 46.06
N LYS A 4 -34.76 -80.70 47.12
CA LYS A 4 -34.91 -79.22 47.03
C LYS A 4 -33.55 -78.53 47.05
N ILE A 5 -32.55 -79.11 47.73
CA ILE A 5 -31.18 -78.64 47.78
C ILE A 5 -30.49 -78.84 46.43
N ILE A 6 -30.67 -79.99 45.81
CA ILE A 6 -30.09 -80.32 44.43
C ILE A 6 -30.69 -79.39 43.34
N ARG A 7 -31.95 -79.00 43.42
CA ARG A 7 -32.58 -78.08 42.47
C ARG A 7 -32.12 -76.67 42.67
N LEU A 8 -31.78 -76.21 43.88
CA LEU A 8 -31.22 -74.91 44.22
C LEU A 8 -29.73 -74.81 43.80
N SER A 9 -28.93 -75.87 43.91
CA SER A 9 -27.56 -75.89 43.47
C SER A 9 -27.46 -75.85 41.88
N ARG A 10 -28.27 -76.64 41.21
CA ARG A 10 -28.37 -76.61 39.75
C ARG A 10 -28.80 -75.24 39.20
N THR A 11 -29.71 -74.55 39.89
CA THR A 11 -30.13 -73.20 39.47
C THR A 11 -29.03 -72.15 39.73
N LYS A 12 -28.21 -72.30 40.72
CA LYS A 12 -27.06 -71.41 40.99
C LYS A 12 -25.96 -71.64 39.95
N GLU A 13 -25.60 -72.90 39.71
CA GLU A 13 -24.61 -73.22 38.64
C GLU A 13 -25.05 -72.77 37.21
N GLN A 14 -26.33 -72.95 36.89
CA GLN A 14 -26.90 -72.46 35.66
C GLN A 14 -26.85 -70.92 35.53
N LYS A 15 -27.11 -70.22 36.64
CA LYS A 15 -27.00 -68.75 36.65
C LYS A 15 -25.57 -68.30 36.56
N GLN A 16 -24.64 -69.01 37.15
CA GLN A 16 -23.20 -68.70 37.06
C GLN A 16 -22.65 -68.95 35.64
N ALA A 17 -22.99 -70.11 35.03
CA ALA A 17 -22.66 -70.45 33.69
C ALA A 17 -23.26 -69.46 32.64
N ASN A 18 -24.47 -69.00 32.86
CA ASN A 18 -25.08 -67.95 31.98
C ASN A 18 -24.44 -66.58 32.22
N ARG A 19 -23.98 -66.21 33.37
CA ARG A 19 -23.22 -64.99 33.64
C ARG A 19 -21.87 -65.03 32.92
N GLU A 20 -21.11 -66.12 33.04
CA GLU A 20 -19.83 -66.28 32.37
C GLU A 20 -19.99 -66.30 30.83
N ARG A 21 -21.06 -66.88 30.32
CA ARG A 21 -21.37 -66.87 28.91
C ARG A 21 -21.73 -65.48 28.40
N ASN A 22 -22.49 -64.72 29.18
CA ASN A 22 -22.83 -63.34 28.86
C ASN A 22 -21.62 -62.42 28.98
N GLU A 23 -20.74 -62.61 29.93
CA GLU A 23 -19.49 -61.86 30.06
C GLU A 23 -18.51 -62.12 28.91
N ARG A 24 -18.38 -63.38 28.46
CA ARG A 24 -17.61 -63.75 27.24
C ARG A 24 -18.22 -63.18 26.00
N ALA A 25 -19.55 -63.22 25.85
CA ALA A 25 -20.26 -62.63 24.74
C ALA A 25 -20.10 -61.13 24.70
N ASN A 26 -20.22 -60.45 25.85
CA ASN A 26 -20.00 -59.00 25.98
C ASN A 26 -18.57 -58.59 25.64
N ARG A 27 -17.55 -59.33 26.09
CA ARG A 27 -16.14 -59.09 25.73
C ARG A 27 -15.90 -59.23 24.25
N THR A 28 -16.47 -60.26 23.60
CA THR A 28 -16.35 -60.46 22.15
C THR A 28 -17.09 -59.36 21.36
N ILE A 29 -18.21 -58.89 21.80
CA ILE A 29 -18.95 -57.80 21.20
C ILE A 29 -18.15 -56.50 21.36
N LEU A 30 -17.67 -56.20 22.58
CA LEU A 30 -16.84 -55.01 22.85
C LEU A 30 -15.55 -54.98 22.01
N SER A 31 -14.84 -56.12 21.91
CA SER A 31 -13.65 -56.18 21.07
C SER A 31 -13.93 -55.96 19.57
N ARG A 32 -15.03 -56.50 19.07
CA ARG A 32 -15.44 -56.33 17.67
C ARG A 32 -15.88 -54.89 17.37
N THR A 33 -16.66 -54.27 18.31
CA THR A 33 -17.06 -52.88 18.16
C THR A 33 -15.86 -51.92 18.25
N LEU A 34 -14.87 -52.22 19.12
CA LEU A 34 -13.64 -51.44 19.24
C LEU A 34 -12.77 -51.55 17.98
N ILE A 35 -12.62 -52.74 17.43
CA ILE A 35 -11.91 -52.94 16.13
C ILE A 35 -12.62 -52.19 15.01
N LEU A 36 -13.95 -52.25 14.95
CA LEU A 36 -14.73 -51.57 13.94
C LEU A 36 -14.64 -50.05 14.06
N MET A 37 -14.60 -49.54 15.29
CA MET A 37 -14.40 -48.11 15.59
C MET A 37 -13.01 -47.63 15.19
N ILE A 38 -11.96 -48.41 15.45
CA ILE A 38 -10.59 -48.10 15.03
C ILE A 38 -10.50 -48.15 13.50
N LEU A 39 -11.07 -49.14 12.85
CA LEU A 39 -11.08 -49.28 11.41
C LEU A 39 -11.78 -48.07 10.74
N CYS A 40 -12.98 -47.71 11.24
CA CYS A 40 -13.69 -46.52 10.79
C CYS A 40 -12.89 -45.24 11.01
N GLY A 41 -12.22 -45.09 12.15
CA GLY A 41 -11.32 -43.96 12.43
C GLY A 41 -10.16 -43.87 11.44
N VAL A 42 -9.47 -44.98 11.18
CA VAL A 42 -8.37 -45.02 10.21
C VAL A 42 -8.87 -44.68 8.80
N ILE A 43 -9.99 -45.26 8.36
CA ILE A 43 -10.57 -44.97 7.05
C ILE A 43 -10.95 -43.49 6.91
N ALA A 44 -11.42 -42.84 7.97
CA ALA A 44 -11.74 -41.41 7.96
C ALA A 44 -10.49 -40.51 7.96
N PHE A 45 -9.39 -40.94 8.61
CA PHE A 45 -8.16 -40.16 8.66
C PHE A 45 -7.30 -40.26 7.40
N VAL A 46 -7.33 -41.36 6.66
CA VAL A 46 -6.53 -41.54 5.44
C VAL A 46 -6.79 -40.46 4.38
N PRO A 47 -8.06 -40.13 4.01
CA PRO A 47 -8.31 -39.05 3.06
C PRO A 47 -7.91 -37.67 3.61
N LEU A 48 -8.03 -37.46 4.92
CA LEU A 48 -7.62 -36.21 5.58
C LEU A 48 -6.11 -36.01 5.51
N ILE A 49 -5.32 -37.06 5.77
CA ILE A 49 -3.87 -37.05 5.58
C ILE A 49 -3.50 -36.81 4.10
N GLY A 50 -4.21 -37.44 3.17
CA GLY A 50 -4.01 -37.23 1.75
C GLY A 50 -4.28 -35.79 1.31
N THR A 51 -5.35 -35.19 1.83
CA THR A 51 -5.68 -33.78 1.56
C THR A 51 -4.64 -32.84 2.17
N LEU A 52 -4.19 -33.12 3.40
CA LEU A 52 -3.13 -32.35 4.05
C LEU A 52 -1.81 -32.44 3.29
N TYR A 53 -1.44 -33.64 2.85
CA TYR A 53 -0.24 -33.85 2.01
C TYR A 53 -0.32 -33.03 0.70
N HIS A 54 -1.48 -33.07 0.04
CA HIS A 54 -1.70 -32.31 -1.19
C HIS A 54 -1.59 -30.81 -0.96
N LEU A 55 -2.24 -30.28 0.08
CA LEU A 55 -2.21 -28.86 0.42
C LEU A 55 -0.82 -28.39 0.88
N MET A 56 -0.12 -29.19 1.71
CA MET A 56 1.15 -28.79 2.30
C MET A 56 2.36 -28.99 1.38
N ILE A 57 2.31 -29.92 0.45
CA ILE A 57 3.45 -30.26 -0.41
C ILE A 57 3.17 -29.91 -1.87
N THR A 58 2.04 -30.32 -2.43
CA THR A 58 1.77 -30.11 -3.86
C THR A 58 1.35 -28.68 -4.16
N GLU A 59 0.53 -28.07 -3.30
CA GLU A 59 0.01 -26.71 -3.48
C GLU A 59 0.65 -25.68 -2.54
N HIS A 60 1.75 -26.07 -1.87
CA HIS A 60 2.46 -25.21 -0.92
C HIS A 60 2.79 -23.84 -1.51
N ASP A 61 3.41 -23.83 -2.67
CA ASP A 61 3.87 -22.60 -3.33
C ASP A 61 2.69 -21.69 -3.72
N TYR A 62 1.61 -22.28 -4.20
CA TYR A 62 0.39 -21.55 -4.56
C TYR A 62 -0.28 -20.87 -3.36
N TYR A 63 -0.44 -21.61 -2.24
CA TYR A 63 -1.05 -21.02 -1.03
C TYR A 63 -0.10 -20.08 -0.31
N ASN A 64 1.21 -20.32 -0.37
CA ASN A 64 2.22 -19.42 0.18
C ASN A 64 2.25 -18.10 -0.59
N GLU A 65 2.21 -18.13 -1.92
CA GLU A 65 2.11 -16.93 -2.76
C GLU A 65 0.82 -16.15 -2.47
N LYS A 66 -0.32 -16.83 -2.36
CA LYS A 66 -1.58 -16.19 -1.97
C LYS A 66 -1.55 -15.59 -0.56
N ALA A 67 -0.95 -16.29 0.40
CA ALA A 67 -0.80 -15.81 1.77
C ALA A 67 0.08 -14.54 1.80
N ILE A 68 1.23 -14.57 1.13
CA ILE A 68 2.12 -13.43 0.97
C ILE A 68 1.36 -12.26 0.34
N LYS A 69 0.66 -12.48 -0.77
CA LYS A 69 -0.10 -11.43 -1.47
C LYS A 69 -1.22 -10.81 -0.61
N ASN A 70 -1.85 -11.59 0.25
CA ASN A 70 -2.89 -11.10 1.15
C ASN A 70 -2.35 -10.46 2.43
N GLN A 71 -1.17 -10.89 2.88
CA GLN A 71 -0.55 -10.45 4.13
C GLN A 71 0.51 -9.36 3.92
N THR A 72 0.95 -9.11 2.68
CA THR A 72 1.93 -8.07 2.40
C THR A 72 1.25 -6.84 1.83
N ARG A 73 1.66 -5.69 2.35
CA ARG A 73 1.41 -4.38 1.73
C ARG A 73 2.69 -3.96 1.04
N SER A 74 2.59 -3.64 -0.24
CA SER A 74 3.71 -3.03 -0.94
C SER A 74 3.49 -1.52 -1.02
N THR A 75 4.43 -0.78 -0.52
CA THR A 75 4.52 0.67 -0.70
C THR A 75 5.59 0.94 -1.74
N ASN A 76 5.25 1.65 -2.80
CA ASN A 76 6.23 2.05 -3.80
C ASN A 76 7.07 3.19 -3.23
N LEU A 77 8.39 3.09 -3.37
CA LEU A 77 9.31 4.19 -3.12
C LEU A 77 9.53 4.92 -4.44
N THR A 78 9.08 6.15 -4.52
CA THR A 78 9.24 6.95 -5.73
C THR A 78 10.71 7.28 -5.94
N ALA A 79 11.26 6.96 -7.12
CA ALA A 79 12.61 7.36 -7.51
C ALA A 79 12.64 8.87 -7.80
N ALA A 80 13.72 9.55 -7.40
CA ALA A 80 13.90 10.94 -7.76
C ALA A 80 14.22 11.04 -9.26
N ARG A 81 13.51 11.96 -9.94
CA ARG A 81 13.76 12.23 -11.35
C ARG A 81 15.08 12.97 -11.53
N GLY A 82 15.90 12.55 -12.47
CA GLY A 82 17.22 13.10 -12.75
C GLY A 82 17.21 14.62 -12.97
N VAL A 83 18.30 15.27 -12.61
CA VAL A 83 18.46 16.74 -12.74
C VAL A 83 18.80 17.09 -14.18
N ILE A 84 18.22 18.19 -14.71
CA ILE A 84 18.60 18.75 -15.99
C ILE A 84 19.48 19.97 -15.74
N TYR A 85 20.68 19.97 -16.32
CA TYR A 85 21.67 21.03 -16.21
C TYR A 85 21.83 21.77 -17.53
N ASP A 86 22.24 23.03 -17.44
CA ASP A 86 22.75 23.81 -18.59
C ASP A 86 24.19 23.41 -18.94
N ALA A 87 24.77 24.06 -19.94
CA ALA A 87 26.17 23.84 -20.37
C ALA A 87 27.20 24.20 -19.28
N ASN A 88 26.83 25.03 -18.33
CA ASN A 88 27.66 25.50 -17.22
C ASN A 88 27.35 24.79 -15.88
N MET A 89 26.60 23.68 -15.92
CA MET A 89 26.18 22.92 -14.76
C MET A 89 25.22 23.67 -13.82
N ASN A 90 24.54 24.72 -14.29
CA ASN A 90 23.44 25.32 -13.54
C ASN A 90 22.17 24.45 -13.66
N VAL A 91 21.41 24.38 -12.59
CA VAL A 91 20.19 23.57 -12.56
C VAL A 91 19.08 24.25 -13.35
N LEU A 92 18.57 23.55 -14.37
CA LEU A 92 17.41 23.97 -15.16
C LEU A 92 16.12 23.30 -14.67
N ALA A 93 16.20 22.04 -14.22
CA ALA A 93 15.09 21.32 -13.61
C ALA A 93 15.61 20.33 -12.57
N SER A 94 14.95 20.27 -11.40
CA SER A 94 15.27 19.33 -10.32
C SER A 94 13.99 18.77 -9.71
N SER A 95 14.10 17.67 -8.96
CA SER A 95 13.00 17.12 -8.15
C SER A 95 13.15 17.57 -6.71
N SER A 96 12.05 17.95 -6.08
CA SER A 96 11.97 18.28 -4.65
C SER A 96 11.00 17.34 -3.97
N THR A 97 11.34 16.92 -2.77
CA THR A 97 10.44 16.12 -1.93
C THR A 97 9.31 17.01 -1.43
N VAL A 98 8.10 16.51 -1.57
CA VAL A 98 6.85 17.13 -1.13
C VAL A 98 5.97 16.08 -0.51
N GLU A 99 4.82 16.45 0.03
CA GLU A 99 3.90 15.48 0.64
C GLU A 99 2.49 15.60 0.08
N THR A 100 1.80 14.48 0.07
CA THR A 100 0.39 14.38 -0.33
C THR A 100 -0.41 13.98 0.91
N VAL A 101 -1.43 14.77 1.25
CA VAL A 101 -2.34 14.47 2.35
C VAL A 101 -3.51 13.66 1.84
N PHE A 102 -3.78 12.52 2.49
CA PHE A 102 -4.92 11.67 2.19
C PHE A 102 -5.63 11.21 3.47
N ILE A 103 -6.87 10.78 3.31
CA ILE A 103 -7.70 10.25 4.39
C ILE A 103 -8.09 8.80 4.12
N ASP A 104 -8.29 8.03 5.18
CA ASP A 104 -8.98 6.72 5.15
C ASP A 104 -10.42 6.88 5.64
N PRO A 105 -11.42 6.97 4.74
CA PRO A 105 -12.83 7.14 5.10
C PRO A 105 -13.37 6.02 5.99
N ASN A 106 -12.87 4.79 5.82
CA ASN A 106 -13.32 3.66 6.62
C ASN A 106 -12.83 3.78 8.07
N GLU A 107 -11.57 4.17 8.26
CA GLU A 107 -11.00 4.33 9.60
C GLU A 107 -11.68 5.47 10.34
N ILE A 108 -11.89 6.61 9.69
CA ILE A 108 -12.64 7.75 10.26
C ILE A 108 -14.05 7.28 10.67
N ALA A 109 -14.77 6.55 9.81
CA ALA A 109 -16.10 6.06 10.11
C ALA A 109 -16.12 5.05 11.28
N GLU A 110 -15.09 4.22 11.43
CA GLU A 110 -14.96 3.31 12.55
C GLU A 110 -14.67 4.04 13.87
N GLN A 111 -13.80 5.03 13.84
CA GLN A 111 -13.50 5.85 15.02
C GLN A 111 -14.71 6.68 15.47
N MET A 112 -15.52 7.18 14.55
CA MET A 112 -16.77 7.92 14.86
C MET A 112 -17.84 7.07 15.55
N LYS A 113 -17.72 5.73 15.53
CA LYS A 113 -18.63 4.85 16.32
C LYS A 113 -18.40 5.00 17.83
N LYS A 114 -17.25 5.52 18.24
CA LYS A 114 -16.96 5.81 19.65
C LYS A 114 -17.60 7.14 20.02
N PRO A 115 -18.36 7.24 21.14
CA PRO A 115 -19.04 8.48 21.52
C PRO A 115 -18.07 9.66 21.74
N GLU A 116 -16.82 9.41 22.07
CA GLU A 116 -15.77 10.40 22.26
C GLU A 116 -15.39 11.10 20.95
N ASN A 117 -15.56 10.43 19.82
CA ASN A 117 -15.11 10.87 18.49
C ASN A 117 -16.26 11.24 17.55
N SER A 118 -17.44 11.55 18.08
CA SER A 118 -18.63 11.88 17.27
C SER A 118 -18.41 13.07 16.33
N ASN A 119 -17.54 14.00 16.70
CA ASN A 119 -17.22 15.20 15.93
C ASN A 119 -15.90 15.11 15.13
N LEU A 120 -15.29 13.91 15.05
CA LEU A 120 -13.98 13.72 14.43
C LEU A 120 -13.93 14.22 12.98
N LEU A 121 -14.93 13.90 12.18
CA LEU A 121 -14.99 14.31 10.78
C LEU A 121 -15.11 15.85 10.64
N ASP A 122 -15.91 16.49 11.49
CA ASP A 122 -16.04 17.95 11.48
C ASP A 122 -14.71 18.64 11.88
N GLN A 123 -14.02 18.06 12.86
CA GLN A 123 -12.70 18.53 13.28
C GLN A 123 -11.65 18.36 12.17
N ILE A 124 -11.62 17.21 11.48
CA ILE A 124 -10.73 16.96 10.34
C ILE A 124 -11.04 17.93 9.19
N ALA A 125 -12.33 18.06 8.83
CA ALA A 125 -12.73 18.89 7.69
C ALA A 125 -12.39 20.37 7.89
N ARG A 126 -12.59 20.90 9.09
CA ARG A 126 -12.25 22.30 9.42
C ARG A 126 -10.74 22.50 9.55
N GLY A 127 -10.04 21.61 10.26
CA GLY A 127 -8.60 21.73 10.44
C GLY A 127 -7.83 21.61 9.14
N LEU A 128 -8.13 20.58 8.33
CA LEU A 128 -7.49 20.47 7.01
C LEU A 128 -7.90 21.59 6.07
N GLY A 129 -9.17 22.07 6.16
CA GLY A 129 -9.64 23.20 5.37
C GLY A 129 -8.87 24.47 5.66
N GLU A 130 -8.57 24.77 6.94
CA GLU A 130 -7.81 25.94 7.37
C GLU A 130 -6.33 25.85 6.97
N ILE A 131 -5.68 24.69 7.18
CA ILE A 131 -4.26 24.51 6.90
C ILE A 131 -3.97 24.44 5.39
N LEU A 132 -4.81 23.71 4.64
CA LEU A 132 -4.58 23.40 3.23
C LEU A 132 -5.32 24.33 2.25
N ASP A 133 -6.07 25.31 2.76
CA ASP A 133 -6.94 26.19 1.96
C ASP A 133 -7.91 25.40 1.07
N VAL A 134 -8.52 24.34 1.64
CA VAL A 134 -9.47 23.47 0.97
C VAL A 134 -10.85 23.64 1.58
N GLU A 135 -11.90 23.68 0.76
CA GLU A 135 -13.27 23.77 1.31
C GLU A 135 -13.60 22.55 2.17
N PRO A 136 -14.11 22.75 3.41
CA PRO A 136 -14.52 21.63 4.27
C PRO A 136 -15.55 20.70 3.62
N SER A 137 -16.40 21.21 2.75
CA SER A 137 -17.36 20.44 1.93
C SER A 137 -16.69 19.35 1.11
N PHE A 138 -15.53 19.63 0.53
CA PHE A 138 -14.75 18.66 -0.24
C PHE A 138 -14.23 17.51 0.64
N VAL A 139 -13.75 17.83 1.85
CA VAL A 139 -13.29 16.80 2.80
C VAL A 139 -14.45 15.90 3.22
N TYR A 140 -15.66 16.46 3.45
CA TYR A 140 -16.84 15.67 3.74
C TYR A 140 -17.23 14.75 2.58
N GLU A 141 -17.15 15.23 1.34
CA GLU A 141 -17.44 14.43 0.14
C GLU A 141 -16.46 13.26 0.01
N GLN A 142 -15.15 13.52 0.18
CA GLN A 142 -14.16 12.45 0.13
C GLN A 142 -14.34 11.43 1.26
N ALA A 143 -14.71 11.85 2.45
CA ALA A 143 -14.94 10.99 3.60
C ALA A 143 -16.26 10.18 3.50
N ALA A 144 -17.22 10.61 2.69
CA ALA A 144 -18.48 9.89 2.48
C ALA A 144 -18.29 8.58 1.69
N ASP A 145 -17.27 8.51 0.84
CA ASP A 145 -16.99 7.36 -0.02
C ASP A 145 -16.20 6.27 0.70
N LYS A 146 -16.92 5.50 1.52
CA LYS A 146 -16.36 4.41 2.34
C LYS A 146 -15.89 3.18 1.55
N GLN A 147 -16.04 3.17 0.23
CA GLN A 147 -15.57 2.09 -0.62
C GLN A 147 -14.04 2.10 -0.73
N TYR A 148 -13.44 3.25 -0.58
CA TYR A 148 -12.00 3.46 -0.71
C TYR A 148 -11.37 3.75 0.66
N ARG A 149 -10.12 3.27 0.83
CA ARG A 149 -9.29 3.56 2.01
C ARG A 149 -8.24 4.65 1.76
N TYR A 150 -8.23 5.21 0.55
CA TYR A 150 -7.27 6.21 0.13
C TYR A 150 -8.01 7.28 -0.66
N LYS A 151 -8.21 8.44 -0.05
CA LYS A 151 -8.83 9.61 -0.68
C LYS A 151 -7.93 10.82 -0.46
N VAL A 152 -7.42 11.36 -1.55
CA VAL A 152 -6.50 12.50 -1.54
C VAL A 152 -7.26 13.78 -1.24
N ILE A 153 -6.76 14.56 -0.27
CA ILE A 153 -7.27 15.88 0.08
C ILE A 153 -6.45 16.97 -0.62
N SER A 154 -5.11 16.91 -0.49
CA SER A 154 -4.22 17.85 -1.18
C SER A 154 -2.96 17.14 -1.63
N ARG A 155 -2.53 17.43 -2.86
CA ARG A 155 -1.32 16.84 -3.46
C ARG A 155 -0.17 17.82 -3.43
N LYS A 156 1.04 17.28 -3.20
CA LYS A 156 2.31 18.02 -3.41
C LYS A 156 2.39 19.31 -2.61
N ILE A 157 1.97 19.24 -1.33
CA ILE A 157 2.09 20.35 -0.37
C ILE A 157 3.55 20.57 -0.01
N SER A 158 3.88 21.79 0.42
CA SER A 158 5.21 22.13 0.92
C SER A 158 5.49 21.46 2.28
N GLU A 159 6.77 21.38 2.63
CA GLU A 159 7.19 20.79 3.90
C GLU A 159 6.61 21.56 5.10
N GLU A 160 6.51 22.88 5.00
CA GLU A 160 5.95 23.73 6.06
C GLU A 160 4.47 23.35 6.32
N LEU A 161 3.66 23.24 5.26
CA LEU A 161 2.26 22.85 5.40
C LEU A 161 2.11 21.40 5.89
N ALA A 162 3.02 20.51 5.48
CA ALA A 162 3.04 19.13 5.97
C ALA A 162 3.32 19.06 7.47
N ASP A 163 4.22 19.89 7.98
CA ASP A 163 4.52 19.99 9.41
C ASP A 163 3.33 20.54 10.20
N GLU A 164 2.61 21.53 9.67
CA GLU A 164 1.37 22.02 10.27
C GLU A 164 0.30 20.91 10.34
N VAL A 165 0.13 20.13 9.27
CA VAL A 165 -0.79 18.99 9.27
C VAL A 165 -0.36 17.92 10.28
N ARG A 166 0.94 17.62 10.41
CA ARG A 166 1.45 16.67 11.43
C ARG A 166 1.20 17.17 12.85
N ALA A 167 1.45 18.46 13.10
CA ALA A 167 1.15 19.08 14.39
C ALA A 167 -0.34 18.97 14.71
N PHE A 168 -1.21 19.31 13.77
CA PHE A 168 -2.66 19.20 13.91
C PHE A 168 -3.12 17.76 14.23
N ILE A 169 -2.57 16.76 13.53
CA ILE A 169 -2.87 15.34 13.77
C ILE A 169 -2.42 14.93 15.18
N SER A 170 -1.21 15.33 15.59
CA SER A 170 -0.62 14.95 16.86
C SER A 170 -1.33 15.61 18.06
N GLU A 171 -1.59 16.90 18.00
CA GLU A 171 -2.24 17.69 19.07
C GLU A 171 -3.67 17.23 19.32
N ASN A 172 -4.41 16.95 18.26
CA ASN A 172 -5.82 16.55 18.33
C ASN A 172 -6.01 15.03 18.38
N LYS A 173 -4.93 14.24 18.36
CA LYS A 173 -4.95 12.76 18.33
C LYS A 173 -5.84 12.22 17.21
N ILE A 174 -5.78 12.85 16.05
CA ILE A 174 -6.59 12.50 14.88
C ILE A 174 -6.09 11.18 14.29
N THR A 175 -7.03 10.33 13.91
CA THR A 175 -6.78 9.08 13.19
C THR A 175 -7.51 9.09 11.86
N GLY A 176 -6.94 8.40 10.87
CA GLY A 176 -7.51 8.33 9.52
C GLY A 176 -7.09 9.49 8.61
N VAL A 177 -6.13 10.33 9.03
CA VAL A 177 -5.44 11.31 8.19
C VAL A 177 -3.98 10.94 8.11
N TYR A 178 -3.43 10.91 6.92
CA TYR A 178 -2.07 10.45 6.63
C TYR A 178 -1.37 11.35 5.63
N LEU A 179 -0.05 11.36 5.71
CA LEU A 179 0.83 12.01 4.75
C LEU A 179 1.66 10.95 4.03
N GLU A 180 1.81 11.10 2.74
CA GLU A 180 2.64 10.27 1.89
C GLU A 180 3.67 11.12 1.16
N THR A 181 4.93 10.69 1.16
CA THR A 181 6.00 11.37 0.46
C THR A 181 5.78 11.26 -1.05
N ASP A 182 5.84 12.40 -1.74
CA ASP A 182 5.73 12.54 -3.18
C ASP A 182 6.88 13.40 -3.71
N LEU A 183 7.04 13.49 -5.01
CA LEU A 183 8.05 14.30 -5.69
C LEU A 183 7.39 15.34 -6.58
N LYS A 184 7.89 16.56 -6.51
CA LYS A 184 7.48 17.66 -7.38
C LYS A 184 8.65 18.12 -8.23
N ARG A 185 8.42 18.24 -9.53
CA ARG A 185 9.39 18.82 -10.45
C ARG A 185 9.43 20.34 -10.25
N TYR A 186 10.61 20.87 -10.09
CA TYR A 186 10.88 22.28 -9.87
C TYR A 186 11.77 22.85 -10.96
N TYR A 187 11.40 24.02 -11.48
CA TYR A 187 12.12 24.75 -12.50
C TYR A 187 12.58 26.09 -11.92
N PRO A 188 13.83 26.20 -11.43
CA PRO A 188 14.32 27.38 -10.69
C PRO A 188 14.19 28.68 -11.49
N ASN A 189 14.36 28.60 -12.80
CA ASN A 189 14.36 29.74 -13.71
C ASN A 189 12.97 30.03 -14.33
N SER A 190 11.89 29.50 -13.72
CA SER A 190 10.51 29.71 -14.17
C SER A 190 10.29 29.31 -15.64
N SER A 191 10.08 30.27 -16.54
CA SER A 191 9.77 30.05 -17.96
C SER A 191 10.98 29.91 -18.86
N LEU A 192 12.21 30.01 -18.32
CA LEU A 192 13.43 29.94 -19.11
C LEU A 192 13.53 28.63 -19.90
N ALA A 193 13.69 28.73 -21.21
CA ALA A 193 13.76 27.60 -22.14
C ALA A 193 12.56 26.61 -22.02
N ALA A 194 11.40 27.07 -21.56
CA ALA A 194 10.25 26.22 -21.28
C ALA A 194 9.82 25.35 -22.49
N GLN A 195 9.91 25.88 -23.71
CA GLN A 195 9.57 25.11 -24.90
C GLN A 195 10.56 23.98 -25.19
N ALA A 196 11.85 24.17 -24.85
CA ALA A 196 12.87 23.16 -25.02
C ALA A 196 12.85 22.14 -23.88
N LEU A 197 12.78 22.61 -22.64
CA LEU A 197 12.73 21.73 -21.44
C LEU A 197 11.44 20.92 -21.41
N GLY A 198 10.31 21.54 -21.70
CA GLY A 198 9.00 20.95 -21.51
C GLY A 198 8.58 20.92 -20.05
N PHE A 199 7.67 20.03 -19.72
CA PHE A 199 7.14 19.87 -18.37
C PHE A 199 6.76 18.42 -18.08
N VAL A 200 6.50 18.11 -16.81
CA VAL A 200 6.03 16.81 -16.35
C VAL A 200 4.56 16.87 -15.94
N SER A 201 3.87 15.75 -16.08
CA SER A 201 2.50 15.57 -15.57
C SER A 201 2.46 15.53 -14.04
N SER A 202 1.24 15.48 -13.48
CA SER A 202 1.02 15.25 -12.03
C SER A 202 1.70 13.99 -11.51
N ASP A 203 1.83 12.99 -12.36
CA ASP A 203 2.45 11.68 -12.03
C ASP A 203 3.96 11.64 -12.32
N ASN A 204 4.60 12.79 -12.49
CA ASN A 204 6.02 12.97 -12.76
C ASN A 204 6.52 12.35 -14.08
N ASN A 205 5.62 12.06 -15.03
CA ASN A 205 5.97 11.63 -16.38
C ASN A 205 6.21 12.84 -17.28
N GLY A 206 7.27 12.80 -18.08
CA GLY A 206 7.56 13.85 -19.07
C GLY A 206 6.43 13.95 -20.10
N SER A 207 5.89 15.16 -20.29
CA SER A 207 4.77 15.42 -21.21
C SER A 207 5.22 16.08 -22.50
N GLU A 208 6.20 16.97 -22.46
CA GLU A 208 6.73 17.70 -23.61
C GLU A 208 8.24 17.94 -23.48
N GLY A 209 8.87 18.36 -24.59
CA GLY A 209 10.27 18.79 -24.67
C GLY A 209 11.28 17.71 -24.29
N LEU A 210 12.39 18.13 -23.69
CA LEU A 210 13.44 17.23 -23.19
C LEU A 210 12.95 16.29 -22.09
N GLU A 211 12.02 16.77 -21.26
CA GLU A 211 11.38 15.94 -20.23
C GLU A 211 10.65 14.72 -20.82
N ALA A 212 9.97 14.90 -21.95
CA ALA A 212 9.29 13.80 -22.64
C ALA A 212 10.27 12.92 -23.41
N TYR A 213 11.22 13.54 -24.11
CA TYR A 213 12.15 12.81 -24.98
C TYR A 213 13.07 11.88 -24.18
N TYR A 214 13.57 12.33 -23.02
CA TYR A 214 14.44 11.56 -22.12
C TYR A 214 13.67 11.01 -20.91
N ASN A 215 12.37 10.73 -21.07
CA ASN A 215 11.57 10.33 -19.93
C ASN A 215 12.04 9.02 -19.26
N GLU A 216 12.50 8.04 -20.05
CA GLU A 216 12.96 6.75 -19.53
C GLU A 216 14.24 6.92 -18.69
N GLU A 217 15.19 7.72 -19.16
CA GLU A 217 16.45 7.95 -18.46
C GLU A 217 16.27 8.83 -17.23
N LEU A 218 15.41 9.84 -17.32
CA LEU A 218 15.16 10.78 -16.24
C LEU A 218 14.31 10.20 -15.12
N SER A 219 13.36 9.30 -15.40
CA SER A 219 12.39 8.81 -14.40
C SER A 219 12.99 7.89 -13.35
N GLY A 220 14.10 7.22 -13.66
CA GLY A 220 14.68 6.20 -12.78
C GLY A 220 13.78 4.96 -12.62
N THR A 221 14.06 4.18 -11.61
CA THR A 221 13.30 2.96 -11.30
C THR A 221 12.78 3.04 -9.89
N ALA A 222 11.45 2.99 -9.74
CA ALA A 222 10.81 3.02 -8.44
C ALA A 222 11.23 1.81 -7.59
N GLY A 223 11.53 2.08 -6.33
CA GLY A 223 11.76 1.06 -5.33
C GLY A 223 10.44 0.52 -4.77
N LYS A 224 10.54 -0.49 -3.94
CA LYS A 224 9.39 -1.14 -3.32
C LYS A 224 9.71 -1.64 -1.93
N VAL A 225 8.91 -1.23 -0.96
CA VAL A 225 8.94 -1.81 0.38
C VAL A 225 7.78 -2.77 0.52
N VAL A 226 8.11 -4.02 0.82
CA VAL A 226 7.12 -5.08 1.06
C VAL A 226 7.10 -5.35 2.56
N THR A 227 6.05 -4.91 3.25
CA THR A 227 5.85 -5.15 4.68
C THR A 227 4.73 -6.15 4.91
N SER A 228 4.91 -7.06 5.89
CA SER A 228 3.83 -7.97 6.29
C SER A 228 2.87 -7.29 7.27
N LYS A 229 1.57 -7.33 6.99
CA LYS A 229 0.52 -6.86 7.90
C LYS A 229 -0.26 -8.04 8.49
N GLY A 230 -0.51 -7.99 9.80
CA GLY A 230 -1.49 -8.85 10.45
C GLY A 230 -2.91 -8.50 10.04
N ASN A 231 -3.84 -9.47 10.14
CA ASN A 231 -5.23 -9.41 9.65
C ASN A 231 -6.10 -8.30 10.30
N TYR A 232 -5.61 -7.57 11.31
CA TYR A 232 -6.33 -6.52 12.04
C TYR A 232 -5.50 -5.23 12.21
N GLY A 233 -4.48 -5.00 11.35
CA GLY A 233 -3.65 -3.79 11.46
C GLY A 233 -2.65 -3.81 12.62
N SER A 234 -2.56 -4.90 13.38
CA SER A 234 -1.51 -5.10 14.37
C SER A 234 -0.21 -5.49 13.70
N GLU A 235 0.89 -4.87 14.12
CA GLU A 235 2.23 -5.29 13.73
C GLU A 235 2.43 -6.75 14.13
N MET A 236 2.84 -7.59 13.17
CA MET A 236 3.23 -8.95 13.49
C MET A 236 4.55 -8.92 14.27
N LEU A 237 4.67 -9.79 15.28
CA LEU A 237 5.91 -9.99 16.07
C LEU A 237 7.13 -10.40 15.22
N TYR A 238 6.91 -10.79 13.97
CA TYR A 238 7.94 -11.06 12.97
C TYR A 238 7.59 -10.28 11.70
N THR A 239 8.10 -9.08 11.60
CA THR A 239 7.94 -8.21 10.43
C THR A 239 8.90 -8.71 9.35
N TYR A 240 8.35 -9.29 8.29
CA TYR A 240 9.12 -9.53 7.07
C TYR A 240 9.12 -8.22 6.29
N GLU A 241 10.25 -7.55 6.27
CA GLU A 241 10.48 -6.37 5.45
C GLU A 241 11.46 -6.72 4.33
N LYS A 242 11.04 -6.53 3.10
CA LYS A 242 11.94 -6.65 1.96
C LYS A 242 11.97 -5.31 1.23
N TYR A 243 13.15 -4.72 1.25
CA TYR A 243 13.44 -3.48 0.54
C TYR A 243 13.95 -3.79 -0.86
N TYR A 244 13.39 -3.11 -1.83
CA TYR A 244 13.94 -2.97 -3.17
C TYR A 244 14.25 -1.49 -3.31
N ASP A 245 15.52 -1.16 -3.38
CA ASP A 245 15.97 0.23 -3.43
C ASP A 245 15.45 0.91 -4.71
N ALA A 246 15.02 2.16 -4.56
CA ALA A 246 14.77 3.01 -5.71
C ALA A 246 16.11 3.39 -6.36
N SER A 247 16.15 3.43 -7.67
CA SER A 247 17.28 3.96 -8.42
C SER A 247 16.87 5.27 -9.06
N ASP A 248 17.48 6.36 -8.63
CA ASP A 248 17.19 7.68 -9.18
C ASP A 248 17.51 7.76 -10.67
N GLY A 249 16.81 8.67 -11.36
CA GLY A 249 17.01 8.89 -12.77
C GLY A 249 18.38 9.50 -13.10
N CYS A 250 18.85 9.24 -14.30
CA CYS A 250 20.08 9.82 -14.82
C CYS A 250 19.94 11.34 -14.99
N SER A 251 20.98 12.09 -14.62
CA SER A 251 21.02 13.53 -14.88
C SER A 251 21.36 13.82 -16.33
N LEU A 252 20.75 14.86 -16.89
CA LEU A 252 20.95 15.31 -18.27
C LEU A 252 21.72 16.64 -18.28
N VAL A 253 22.84 16.69 -18.97
CA VAL A 253 23.57 17.94 -19.23
C VAL A 253 23.25 18.39 -20.66
N THR A 254 22.69 19.58 -20.75
CA THR A 254 22.30 20.17 -22.06
C THR A 254 23.40 21.11 -22.58
N THR A 255 23.30 21.47 -23.86
CA THR A 255 24.14 22.50 -24.47
C THR A 255 23.53 23.90 -24.37
N ILE A 256 22.41 24.07 -23.67
CA ILE A 256 21.76 25.35 -23.41
C ILE A 256 22.65 26.16 -22.48
N ASP A 257 22.96 27.40 -22.85
CA ASP A 257 23.53 28.37 -21.90
C ASP A 257 22.40 29.22 -21.32
N ALA A 258 22.15 29.06 -20.03
CA ALA A 258 21.06 29.76 -19.34
C ALA A 258 21.19 31.29 -19.40
N THR A 259 22.42 31.81 -19.42
CA THR A 259 22.67 33.26 -19.47
C THR A 259 22.31 33.81 -20.86
N VAL A 260 22.81 33.18 -21.91
CA VAL A 260 22.49 33.56 -23.30
C VAL A 260 20.99 33.44 -23.54
N GLN A 261 20.38 32.35 -23.14
CA GLN A 261 18.93 32.12 -23.27
C GLN A 261 18.12 33.22 -22.59
N ALA A 262 18.47 33.59 -21.34
CA ALA A 262 17.78 34.63 -20.59
C ALA A 262 17.87 36.02 -21.27
N TYR A 263 19.04 36.35 -21.83
CA TYR A 263 19.21 37.59 -22.60
C TYR A 263 18.35 37.59 -23.84
N VAL A 264 18.32 36.49 -24.57
CA VAL A 264 17.54 36.37 -25.82
C VAL A 264 16.05 36.49 -25.52
N GLU A 265 15.54 35.73 -24.55
CA GLU A 265 14.11 35.76 -24.16
C GLU A 265 13.69 37.15 -23.72
N LYS A 266 14.46 37.79 -22.84
CA LYS A 266 14.18 39.15 -22.36
C LYS A 266 14.10 40.17 -23.50
N ASN A 267 15.06 40.16 -24.45
CA ASN A 267 15.08 41.10 -25.54
C ASN A 267 13.97 40.79 -26.56
N LEU A 268 13.68 39.52 -26.80
CA LEU A 268 12.59 39.10 -27.66
C LEU A 268 11.24 39.54 -27.12
N GLN A 269 11.01 39.35 -25.81
CA GLN A 269 9.78 39.79 -25.12
C GLN A 269 9.64 41.34 -25.24
N ASN A 270 10.72 42.08 -24.97
CA ASN A 270 10.72 43.54 -25.12
C ASN A 270 10.34 43.97 -26.54
N ALA A 271 10.82 43.23 -27.55
CA ALA A 271 10.49 43.53 -28.95
C ALA A 271 9.03 43.21 -29.25
N ILE A 272 8.52 42.08 -28.76
CA ILE A 272 7.10 41.69 -28.90
C ILE A 272 6.20 42.78 -28.32
N ASP A 273 6.48 43.22 -27.10
CA ASP A 273 5.69 44.22 -26.38
C ASP A 273 5.74 45.58 -27.06
N LYS A 274 6.96 46.00 -27.51
CA LYS A 274 7.19 47.28 -28.15
C LYS A 274 6.50 47.41 -29.48
N TYR A 275 6.45 46.32 -30.26
CA TYR A 275 5.94 46.33 -31.66
C TYR A 275 4.58 45.63 -31.78
N ASP A 276 3.93 45.26 -30.70
CA ASP A 276 2.64 44.54 -30.67
C ASP A 276 2.60 43.33 -31.61
N ILE A 277 3.63 42.47 -31.54
CA ILE A 277 3.79 41.31 -32.41
C ILE A 277 2.82 40.22 -31.96
N LYS A 278 1.86 39.83 -32.82
CA LYS A 278 0.78 38.89 -32.48
C LYS A 278 1.02 37.44 -32.94
N ASN A 279 1.90 37.23 -33.91
CA ASN A 279 2.08 35.91 -34.55
C ASN A 279 3.34 35.15 -34.09
N GLY A 280 3.93 35.58 -32.99
CA GLY A 280 5.15 35.00 -32.44
C GLY A 280 6.43 35.60 -33.00
N ALA A 281 7.55 35.36 -32.34
CA ALA A 281 8.87 35.81 -32.74
C ALA A 281 9.91 34.73 -32.38
N PHE A 282 11.01 34.70 -33.09
CA PHE A 282 12.14 33.83 -32.81
C PHE A 282 13.46 34.57 -32.95
N CYS A 283 14.47 34.07 -32.28
CA CYS A 283 15.83 34.59 -32.37
C CYS A 283 16.81 33.44 -32.60
N ILE A 284 17.81 33.70 -33.46
CA ILE A 284 18.91 32.78 -33.70
C ILE A 284 20.20 33.47 -33.27
N VAL A 285 20.96 32.83 -32.41
CA VAL A 285 22.29 33.26 -31.99
C VAL A 285 23.31 32.29 -32.55
N MET A 286 24.34 32.78 -33.20
CA MET A 286 25.37 31.96 -33.80
C MET A 286 26.75 32.50 -33.41
N ASP A 287 27.61 31.60 -32.95
CA ASP A 287 29.02 31.90 -32.76
C ASP A 287 29.71 31.93 -34.15
N VAL A 288 30.52 32.93 -34.35
CA VAL A 288 31.21 33.19 -35.63
C VAL A 288 32.70 32.79 -35.63
N ASN A 289 33.18 32.22 -34.51
CA ASN A 289 34.56 31.78 -34.34
C ASN A 289 34.74 30.29 -34.71
#